data_d55ccec32a109efa90636dadd73b271e
#
_entry.id   d55ccec32a109efa90636dadd73b271e
#
_cell.length_a   1.000
_cell.length_b   1.000
_cell.length_c   1.000
_cell.angle_alpha   90.00
_cell.angle_beta   90.00
_cell.angle_gamma   90.00
#
_symmetry.space_group_name_H-M   'P 1'
#
loop_
_entity.id
_entity.type
_entity.pdbx_description
1 polymer ?
#
loop_
_entity_poly.entity_id
_entity_poly.type
_entity_poly.pdbx_seq_one_letter_code
_entity_poly.pdbx_strand_id
1 'polypeptide(L)'
;MVKVGILGAAGYTGGELIRLLINHPEAEIVFANSESNAGNLVAEVHEGLYGETDLKFTAEMPFDQVDVIFFCFGHGKSEAFLKEHNVPENVKIIDLAQDFRLAPETVVVTQQPTPAAHDFVYGLPEINESKIAVAQHVANPGCFATCIQLGLLPAAKMGLINSDVSVNAITGSTGAGQKPGATTHFSWRNNNM
;
A
#
# COMPACT_ATOMS: atom_id res chain seq x y z
N MET A 1 -20.79 -3.69 -7.16
CA MET A 1 -19.68 -3.75 -6.18
C MET A 1 -18.38 -3.75 -6.96
N VAL A 2 -17.38 -3.05 -6.48
CA VAL A 2 -16.02 -3.05 -7.04
C VAL A 2 -15.32 -4.35 -6.62
N LYS A 3 -14.81 -5.08 -7.59
CA LYS A 3 -14.12 -6.35 -7.36
C LYS A 3 -12.65 -6.11 -7.07
N VAL A 4 -12.18 -6.62 -5.94
CA VAL A 4 -10.87 -6.31 -5.38
C VAL A 4 -9.98 -7.54 -5.31
N GLY A 5 -8.75 -7.42 -5.83
CA GLY A 5 -7.66 -8.36 -5.60
C GLY A 5 -6.64 -7.77 -4.61
N ILE A 6 -6.09 -8.59 -3.74
CA ILE A 6 -5.09 -8.15 -2.77
C ILE A 6 -3.84 -9.03 -2.92
N LEU A 7 -2.73 -8.43 -3.29
CA LEU A 7 -1.43 -9.08 -3.37
C LEU A 7 -0.63 -8.80 -2.09
N GLY A 8 0.03 -9.82 -1.54
CA GLY A 8 0.71 -9.71 -0.25
C GLY A 8 -0.25 -9.67 0.94
N ALA A 9 -1.39 -10.33 0.80
CA ALA A 9 -2.51 -10.30 1.75
C ALA A 9 -2.18 -10.81 3.17
N ALA A 10 -1.16 -11.63 3.34
CA ALA A 10 -0.74 -12.12 4.65
C ALA A 10 0.11 -11.12 5.46
N GLY A 11 0.53 -10.00 4.85
CA GLY A 11 1.21 -8.91 5.56
C GLY A 11 0.26 -8.07 6.42
N TYR A 12 0.83 -7.24 7.33
CA TYR A 12 0.01 -6.36 8.19
C TYR A 12 -0.92 -5.44 7.41
N THR A 13 -0.41 -4.79 6.35
CA THR A 13 -1.22 -3.91 5.50
C THR A 13 -2.31 -4.67 4.75
N GLY A 14 -2.02 -5.90 4.29
CA GLY A 14 -3.01 -6.77 3.67
C GLY A 14 -4.13 -7.15 4.64
N GLY A 15 -3.79 -7.52 5.87
CA GLY A 15 -4.76 -7.83 6.91
C GLY A 15 -5.66 -6.65 7.28
N GLU A 16 -5.09 -5.46 7.44
CA GLU A 16 -5.86 -4.24 7.71
C GLU A 16 -6.77 -3.87 6.52
N LEU A 17 -6.29 -4.04 5.29
CA LEU A 17 -7.11 -3.82 4.12
C LEU A 17 -8.29 -4.79 4.05
N ILE A 18 -8.05 -6.08 4.30
CA ILE A 18 -9.13 -7.08 4.39
C ILE A 18 -10.14 -6.67 5.45
N ARG A 19 -9.71 -6.31 6.65
CA ARG A 19 -10.57 -5.87 7.75
C ARG A 19 -11.49 -4.70 7.35
N LEU A 20 -10.99 -3.78 6.55
CA LEU A 20 -11.77 -2.65 6.06
C LEU A 20 -12.75 -3.07 4.95
N LEU A 21 -12.31 -3.95 4.04
CA LEU A 21 -13.08 -4.29 2.84
C LEU A 21 -14.18 -5.32 3.08
N ILE A 22 -14.03 -6.25 4.03
CA ILE A 22 -15.08 -7.27 4.31
C ILE A 22 -16.41 -6.65 4.74
N ASN A 23 -16.38 -5.45 5.31
CA ASN A 23 -17.57 -4.71 5.73
C ASN A 23 -17.89 -3.52 4.79
N HIS A 24 -17.18 -3.37 3.67
CA HIS A 24 -17.42 -2.26 2.75
C HIS A 24 -18.63 -2.53 1.85
N PRO A 25 -19.65 -1.65 1.83
CA PRO A 25 -20.92 -1.94 1.14
C PRO A 25 -20.81 -2.04 -0.38
N GLU A 26 -19.75 -1.48 -0.97
CA GLU A 26 -19.57 -1.43 -2.43
C GLU A 26 -18.31 -2.18 -2.91
N ALA A 27 -17.64 -2.94 -2.05
CA ALA A 27 -16.46 -3.72 -2.41
C ALA A 27 -16.68 -5.21 -2.16
N GLU A 28 -16.06 -6.04 -3.02
CA GLU A 28 -16.02 -7.49 -2.92
C GLU A 28 -14.58 -7.97 -3.08
N ILE A 29 -14.03 -8.67 -2.09
CA ILE A 29 -12.71 -9.28 -2.20
C ILE A 29 -12.85 -10.56 -3.01
N VAL A 30 -12.31 -10.56 -4.23
CA VAL A 30 -12.32 -11.73 -5.12
C VAL A 30 -11.17 -12.68 -4.78
N PHE A 31 -10.00 -12.15 -4.47
CA PHE A 31 -8.87 -12.96 -4.02
C PHE A 31 -7.96 -12.21 -3.03
N ALA A 32 -7.37 -12.97 -2.12
CA ALA A 32 -6.34 -12.54 -1.18
C ALA A 32 -5.09 -13.41 -1.42
N ASN A 33 -4.11 -12.88 -2.16
CA ASN A 33 -2.95 -13.65 -2.56
C ASN A 33 -1.90 -13.76 -1.45
N SER A 34 -1.51 -15.00 -1.17
CA SER A 34 -0.34 -15.37 -0.37
C SER A 34 0.09 -16.79 -0.71
N GLU A 35 1.22 -16.96 -1.37
CA GLU A 35 1.73 -18.29 -1.75
C GLU A 35 1.99 -19.18 -0.53
N SER A 36 2.63 -18.61 0.51
CA SER A 36 3.00 -19.39 1.71
C SER A 36 1.80 -19.80 2.58
N ASN A 37 0.64 -19.16 2.40
CA ASN A 37 -0.57 -19.44 3.18
C ASN A 37 -1.74 -19.92 2.32
N ALA A 38 -1.51 -20.25 1.05
CA ALA A 38 -2.56 -20.68 0.14
C ALA A 38 -3.38 -21.86 0.70
N GLY A 39 -4.70 -21.72 0.71
CA GLY A 39 -5.65 -22.67 1.27
C GLY A 39 -6.04 -22.44 2.73
N ASN A 40 -5.23 -21.73 3.51
CA ASN A 40 -5.52 -21.40 4.91
C ASN A 40 -6.59 -20.29 5.00
N LEU A 41 -7.35 -20.26 6.08
CA LEU A 41 -8.23 -19.14 6.37
C LEU A 41 -7.42 -17.87 6.64
N VAL A 42 -7.91 -16.75 6.16
CA VAL A 42 -7.28 -15.44 6.44
C VAL A 42 -7.23 -15.17 7.94
N ALA A 43 -8.24 -15.60 8.69
CA ALA A 43 -8.31 -15.47 10.14
C ALA A 43 -7.22 -16.25 10.90
N GLU A 44 -6.65 -17.30 10.31
CA GLU A 44 -5.53 -18.04 10.93
C GLU A 44 -4.22 -17.24 10.98
N VAL A 45 -4.08 -16.24 10.09
CA VAL A 45 -2.92 -15.34 10.05
C VAL A 45 -3.27 -13.98 10.69
N HIS A 46 -4.49 -13.52 10.49
CA HIS A 46 -5.02 -12.27 11.01
C HIS A 46 -6.10 -12.57 12.05
N GLU A 47 -5.66 -12.95 13.26
CA GLU A 47 -6.53 -13.43 14.34
C GLU A 47 -7.70 -12.49 14.68
N GLY A 48 -7.55 -11.18 14.47
CA GLY A 48 -8.62 -10.20 14.64
C GLY A 48 -9.80 -10.36 13.67
N LEU A 49 -9.71 -11.28 12.70
CA LEU A 49 -10.78 -11.57 11.72
C LEU A 49 -11.52 -12.88 12.00
N TYR A 50 -11.28 -13.52 13.15
CA TYR A 50 -12.05 -14.70 13.53
C TYR A 50 -13.53 -14.39 13.65
N GLY A 51 -14.36 -15.16 12.91
CA GLY A 51 -15.81 -15.01 12.87
C GLY A 51 -16.31 -13.87 11.97
N GLU A 52 -15.40 -13.08 11.40
CA GLU A 52 -15.75 -11.97 10.50
C GLU A 52 -15.77 -12.39 9.02
N THR A 53 -14.97 -13.42 8.66
CA THR A 53 -14.88 -13.90 7.29
C THR A 53 -14.37 -15.34 7.20
N ASP A 54 -14.87 -16.08 6.19
CA ASP A 54 -14.37 -17.40 5.79
C ASP A 54 -13.41 -17.31 4.58
N LEU A 55 -12.94 -16.11 4.23
CA LEU A 55 -12.02 -15.88 3.14
C LEU A 55 -10.74 -16.70 3.34
N LYS A 56 -10.25 -17.31 2.26
CA LYS A 56 -9.01 -18.08 2.24
C LYS A 56 -7.96 -17.38 1.38
N PHE A 57 -6.71 -17.56 1.77
CA PHE A 57 -5.60 -17.19 0.89
C PHE A 57 -5.54 -18.09 -0.33
N THR A 58 -5.07 -17.53 -1.43
CA THR A 58 -4.81 -18.25 -2.67
C THR A 58 -3.43 -17.93 -3.23
N ALA A 59 -2.83 -18.87 -3.96
CA ALA A 59 -1.66 -18.62 -4.79
C ALA A 59 -2.04 -18.04 -6.15
N GLU A 60 -3.29 -18.20 -6.57
CA GLU A 60 -3.78 -17.70 -7.85
C GLU A 60 -4.01 -16.19 -7.83
N MET A 61 -3.84 -15.58 -9.00
CA MET A 61 -4.01 -14.14 -9.22
C MET A 61 -4.90 -13.90 -10.44
N PRO A 62 -6.22 -14.12 -10.35
CA PRO A 62 -7.15 -13.96 -11.45
C PRO A 62 -7.41 -12.48 -11.77
N PHE A 63 -6.46 -11.82 -12.43
CA PHE A 63 -6.50 -10.39 -12.73
C PHE A 63 -7.67 -9.99 -13.63
N ASP A 64 -8.16 -10.91 -14.46
CA ASP A 64 -9.31 -10.72 -15.34
C ASP A 64 -10.66 -10.67 -14.59
N GLN A 65 -10.67 -11.02 -13.31
CA GLN A 65 -11.89 -11.07 -12.49
C GLN A 65 -12.05 -9.88 -11.55
N VAL A 66 -11.11 -8.93 -11.57
CA VAL A 66 -11.09 -7.80 -10.65
C VAL A 66 -11.07 -6.45 -11.36
N ASP A 67 -11.59 -5.43 -10.70
CA ASP A 67 -11.58 -4.05 -11.17
C ASP A 67 -10.36 -3.29 -10.63
N VAL A 68 -9.88 -3.67 -9.43
CA VAL A 68 -8.74 -3.04 -8.77
C VAL A 68 -7.90 -4.06 -8.00
N ILE A 69 -6.59 -3.85 -8.01
CA ILE A 69 -5.63 -4.65 -7.27
C ILE A 69 -4.86 -3.75 -6.30
N PHE A 70 -4.80 -4.17 -5.04
CA PHE A 70 -3.93 -3.56 -4.05
C PHE A 70 -2.61 -4.31 -3.95
N PHE A 71 -1.51 -3.58 -4.08
CA PHE A 71 -0.16 -4.10 -3.89
C PHE A 71 0.27 -3.84 -2.44
N CYS A 72 0.13 -4.86 -1.59
CA CYS A 72 0.57 -4.85 -0.20
C CYS A 72 1.97 -5.46 -0.04
N PHE A 73 2.84 -5.24 -1.02
CA PHE A 73 4.22 -5.72 -1.01
C PHE A 73 5.13 -4.88 -0.10
N GLY A 74 6.30 -5.45 0.22
CA GLY A 74 7.40 -4.64 0.75
C GLY A 74 8.01 -3.75 -0.34
N HIS A 75 8.64 -2.67 0.08
CA HIS A 75 9.30 -1.69 -0.81
C HIS A 75 10.27 -2.36 -1.79
N GLY A 76 10.33 -1.85 -3.00
CA GLY A 76 11.20 -2.35 -4.08
C GLY A 76 10.67 -3.58 -4.82
N LYS A 77 9.44 -4.03 -4.55
CA LYS A 77 8.87 -5.25 -5.14
C LYS A 77 7.81 -5.00 -6.18
N SER A 78 7.12 -3.87 -6.11
CA SER A 78 5.99 -3.57 -7.01
C SER A 78 6.45 -3.42 -8.46
N GLU A 79 7.57 -2.74 -8.68
CA GLU A 79 8.15 -2.60 -10.01
C GLU A 79 8.62 -3.95 -10.60
N ALA A 80 9.28 -4.79 -9.78
CA ALA A 80 9.70 -6.13 -10.21
C ALA A 80 8.50 -7.00 -10.58
N PHE A 81 7.44 -6.96 -9.77
CA PHE A 81 6.21 -7.69 -10.01
C PHE A 81 5.56 -7.30 -11.36
N LEU A 82 5.46 -6.01 -11.67
CA LEU A 82 4.89 -5.53 -12.93
C LEU A 82 5.73 -5.89 -14.16
N LYS A 83 7.03 -6.15 -14.00
CA LYS A 83 7.89 -6.66 -15.07
C LYS A 83 7.65 -8.15 -15.37
N GLU A 84 7.27 -8.91 -14.35
CA GLU A 84 7.08 -10.37 -14.43
C GLU A 84 5.65 -10.77 -14.75
N HIS A 85 4.67 -9.91 -14.41
CA HIS A 85 3.25 -10.22 -14.53
C HIS A 85 2.54 -9.16 -15.38
N ASN A 86 1.78 -9.63 -16.36
CA ASN A 86 0.96 -8.77 -17.18
C ASN A 86 -0.39 -8.51 -16.50
N VAL A 87 -0.53 -7.36 -15.86
CA VAL A 87 -1.82 -6.90 -15.33
C VAL A 87 -2.60 -6.24 -16.46
N PRO A 88 -3.88 -6.63 -16.71
CA PRO A 88 -4.69 -6.03 -17.77
C PRO A 88 -4.83 -4.51 -17.62
N GLU A 89 -4.79 -3.77 -18.73
CA GLU A 89 -4.84 -2.29 -18.71
C GLU A 89 -6.11 -1.72 -18.09
N ASN A 90 -7.20 -2.46 -18.10
CA ASN A 90 -8.46 -2.04 -17.49
C ASN A 90 -8.50 -2.22 -15.98
N VAL A 91 -7.53 -2.92 -15.39
CA VAL A 91 -7.46 -3.15 -13.95
C VAL A 91 -6.68 -2.03 -13.29
N LYS A 92 -7.30 -1.35 -12.32
CA LYS A 92 -6.65 -0.29 -11.55
C LYS A 92 -5.67 -0.86 -10.54
N ILE A 93 -4.58 -0.12 -10.27
CA ILE A 93 -3.58 -0.51 -9.27
C ILE A 93 -3.51 0.55 -8.17
N ILE A 94 -3.56 0.10 -6.92
CA ILE A 94 -3.25 0.91 -5.74
C ILE A 94 -2.02 0.30 -5.06
N ASP A 95 -0.88 0.97 -5.20
CA ASP A 95 0.39 0.47 -4.65
C ASP A 95 0.70 1.10 -3.28
N LEU A 96 0.94 0.24 -2.27
CA LEU A 96 1.30 0.65 -0.92
C LEU A 96 2.82 0.71 -0.72
N ALA A 97 3.61 0.25 -1.69
CA ALA A 97 5.07 0.38 -1.65
C ALA A 97 5.52 1.82 -1.99
N GLN A 98 6.81 2.06 -1.87
CA GLN A 98 7.37 3.39 -2.20
C GLN A 98 7.71 3.55 -3.67
N ASP A 99 7.65 2.48 -4.45
CA ASP A 99 8.24 2.33 -5.78
C ASP A 99 7.78 3.41 -6.76
N PHE A 100 6.52 3.84 -6.64
CA PHE A 100 5.88 4.78 -7.58
C PHE A 100 5.47 6.12 -6.95
N ARG A 101 5.91 6.42 -5.72
CA ARG A 101 5.46 7.64 -5.00
C ARG A 101 6.04 8.93 -5.53
N LEU A 102 7.24 8.91 -6.09
CA LEU A 102 7.94 10.08 -6.59
C LEU A 102 8.13 9.98 -8.09
N ALA A 103 7.87 11.07 -8.80
CA ALA A 103 8.15 11.15 -10.22
C ALA A 103 9.66 11.05 -10.49
N PRO A 104 10.08 10.49 -11.63
CA PRO A 104 11.48 10.19 -11.93
C PRO A 104 12.38 11.38 -12.20
N GLU A 105 11.98 12.60 -11.95
CA GLU A 105 12.89 13.77 -12.00
C GLU A 105 14.11 13.60 -11.09
N THR A 106 14.05 12.63 -10.15
CA THR A 106 15.15 12.30 -9.24
C THR A 106 15.74 10.89 -9.46
N VAL A 107 15.21 10.10 -10.39
CA VAL A 107 15.67 8.73 -10.66
C VAL A 107 16.35 8.69 -12.03
N VAL A 108 17.63 8.36 -12.05
CA VAL A 108 18.41 8.14 -13.29
C VAL A 108 17.72 7.07 -14.14
N VAL A 109 17.28 7.49 -15.33
CA VAL A 109 16.53 6.69 -16.32
C VAL A 109 17.32 5.44 -16.69
N THR A 110 16.82 4.27 -16.32
CA THR A 110 17.21 3.01 -16.97
C THR A 110 16.30 2.80 -18.19
N GLN A 111 16.91 2.39 -19.30
CA GLN A 111 16.39 2.41 -20.67
C GLN A 111 15.30 1.37 -21.01
N GLN A 112 14.35 1.07 -20.15
CA GLN A 112 13.23 0.18 -20.52
C GLN A 112 11.89 0.74 -20.08
N PRO A 113 10.85 0.67 -20.96
CA PRO A 113 9.50 1.10 -20.61
C PRO A 113 8.86 0.06 -19.68
N THR A 114 8.98 0.26 -18.40
CA THR A 114 8.03 -0.24 -17.41
C THR A 114 6.86 0.74 -17.34
N PRO A 115 5.65 0.34 -16.85
CA PRO A 115 4.64 1.33 -16.50
C PRO A 115 5.35 2.36 -15.65
N ALA A 116 5.55 3.51 -16.26
CA ALA A 116 6.46 4.49 -15.71
C ALA A 116 5.88 4.97 -14.40
N ALA A 117 6.71 5.31 -13.44
CA ALA A 117 6.26 6.01 -12.23
C ALA A 117 5.41 7.26 -12.55
N HIS A 118 5.47 7.75 -13.78
CA HIS A 118 4.63 8.81 -14.36
C HIS A 118 3.14 8.49 -14.42
N ASP A 119 2.75 7.20 -14.45
CA ASP A 119 1.35 6.80 -14.58
C ASP A 119 0.65 6.69 -13.21
N PHE A 120 1.42 6.81 -12.11
CA PHE A 120 0.89 6.75 -10.76
C PHE A 120 0.62 8.14 -10.19
N VAL A 121 -0.63 8.37 -9.78
CA VAL A 121 -1.00 9.56 -9.02
C VAL A 121 -0.65 9.37 -7.56
N TYR A 122 0.01 10.35 -6.94
CA TYR A 122 0.27 10.34 -5.50
C TYR A 122 -1.04 10.37 -4.71
N GLY A 123 -1.29 9.32 -3.96
CA GLY A 123 -2.58 8.95 -3.39
C GLY A 123 -2.92 9.63 -2.07
N LEU A 124 -2.67 10.96 -1.94
CA LEU A 124 -3.18 11.75 -0.83
C LEU A 124 -4.43 12.52 -1.29
N PRO A 125 -5.66 12.06 -0.91
CA PRO A 125 -6.91 12.63 -1.42
C PRO A 125 -7.04 14.14 -1.12
N GLU A 126 -6.60 14.59 0.03
CA GLU A 126 -6.72 15.98 0.49
C GLU A 126 -6.04 17.02 -0.45
N ILE A 127 -5.14 16.55 -1.31
CA ILE A 127 -4.47 17.39 -2.30
C ILE A 127 -4.68 16.95 -3.74
N ASN A 128 -5.06 15.68 -3.97
CA ASN A 128 -5.12 15.07 -5.29
C ASN A 128 -6.47 14.40 -5.61
N GLU A 129 -7.54 14.68 -4.87
CA GLU A 129 -8.85 14.03 -5.03
C GLU A 129 -9.29 13.94 -6.50
N SER A 130 -9.31 15.06 -7.22
CA SER A 130 -9.74 15.11 -8.61
C SER A 130 -8.86 14.29 -9.57
N LYS A 131 -7.56 14.18 -9.27
CA LYS A 131 -6.63 13.35 -10.05
C LYS A 131 -6.81 11.87 -9.73
N ILE A 132 -6.98 11.53 -8.45
CA ILE A 132 -7.20 10.15 -7.99
C ILE A 132 -8.50 9.60 -8.57
N ALA A 133 -9.56 10.40 -8.62
CA ALA A 133 -10.87 9.99 -9.14
C ALA A 133 -10.83 9.46 -10.59
N VAL A 134 -9.90 9.98 -11.40
CA VAL A 134 -9.72 9.59 -12.81
C VAL A 134 -8.47 8.74 -13.07
N ALA A 135 -7.68 8.49 -12.04
CA ALA A 135 -6.43 7.74 -12.17
C ALA A 135 -6.66 6.27 -12.52
N GLN A 136 -5.76 5.73 -13.32
CA GLN A 136 -5.65 4.28 -13.54
C GLN A 136 -4.81 3.64 -12.43
N HIS A 137 -3.77 4.33 -11.96
CA HIS A 137 -2.88 3.85 -10.91
C HIS A 137 -2.67 4.89 -9.82
N VAL A 138 -2.62 4.44 -8.57
CA VAL A 138 -2.44 5.29 -7.39
C VAL A 138 -1.28 4.77 -6.54
N ALA A 139 -0.32 5.63 -6.23
CA ALA A 139 0.75 5.36 -5.29
C ALA A 139 0.37 5.87 -3.89
N ASN A 140 -0.05 4.97 -3.01
CA ASN A 140 -0.47 5.32 -1.66
C ASN A 140 0.72 5.85 -0.83
N PRO A 141 0.60 7.00 -0.17
CA PRO A 141 1.70 7.60 0.59
C PRO A 141 2.10 6.77 1.81
N GLY A 142 3.34 6.95 2.28
CA GLY A 142 3.80 6.36 3.53
C GLY A 142 3.18 7.03 4.75
N CYS A 143 3.12 6.31 5.87
CA CYS A 143 2.48 6.76 7.11
C CYS A 143 3.02 8.09 7.65
N PHE A 144 4.34 8.24 7.74
CA PHE A 144 4.95 9.51 8.17
C PHE A 144 4.68 10.65 7.20
N ALA A 145 4.82 10.39 5.89
CA ALA A 145 4.56 11.40 4.87
C ALA A 145 3.10 11.87 4.91
N THR A 146 2.16 10.96 5.08
CA THR A 146 0.73 11.28 5.25
C THR A 146 0.49 12.13 6.48
N CYS A 147 0.99 11.69 7.64
CA CYS A 147 0.81 12.41 8.90
C CYS A 147 1.39 13.83 8.84
N ILE A 148 2.63 13.97 8.37
CA ILE A 148 3.32 15.26 8.29
C ILE A 148 2.59 16.19 7.30
N GLN A 149 2.24 15.69 6.13
CA GLN A 149 1.53 16.48 5.13
C GLN A 149 0.18 16.96 5.66
N LEU A 150 -0.64 16.07 6.22
CA LEU A 150 -1.95 16.44 6.77
C LEU A 150 -1.83 17.45 7.91
N GLY A 151 -0.81 17.34 8.74
CA GLY A 151 -0.55 18.29 9.83
C GLY A 151 -0.13 19.69 9.33
N LEU A 152 0.64 19.76 8.25
CA LEU A 152 1.23 21.02 7.77
C LEU A 152 0.46 21.68 6.62
N LEU A 153 -0.26 20.91 5.81
CA LEU A 153 -0.94 21.39 4.61
C LEU A 153 -1.86 22.60 4.85
N PRO A 154 -2.72 22.64 5.89
CA PRO A 154 -3.57 23.79 6.14
C PRO A 154 -2.78 25.07 6.34
N ALA A 155 -1.74 25.02 7.18
CA ALA A 155 -0.89 26.16 7.46
C ALA A 155 -0.05 26.58 6.23
N ALA A 156 0.45 25.60 5.47
CA ALA A 156 1.19 25.87 4.23
C ALA A 156 0.30 26.55 3.17
N LYS A 157 -0.92 26.07 2.98
CA LYS A 157 -1.89 26.69 2.06
C LYS A 157 -2.26 28.13 2.42
N MET A 158 -2.25 28.44 3.70
CA MET A 158 -2.50 29.81 4.21
C MET A 158 -1.24 30.71 4.19
N GLY A 159 -0.09 30.18 3.77
CA GLY A 159 1.17 30.92 3.78
C GLY A 159 1.72 31.23 5.17
N LEU A 160 1.32 30.46 6.19
CA LEU A 160 1.73 30.66 7.58
C LEU A 160 3.07 29.99 7.93
N ILE A 161 3.56 29.07 7.09
CA ILE A 161 4.87 28.44 7.27
C ILE A 161 5.90 29.24 6.50
N ASN A 162 6.72 29.99 7.24
CA ASN A 162 7.74 30.90 6.70
C ASN A 162 9.15 30.65 7.27
N SER A 163 9.35 29.55 7.97
CA SER A 163 10.61 29.15 8.59
C SER A 163 10.72 27.63 8.63
N ASP A 164 11.85 27.14 9.15
CA ASP A 164 12.07 25.70 9.37
C ASP A 164 11.02 25.13 10.31
N VAL A 165 10.60 23.90 10.02
CA VAL A 165 9.63 23.15 10.82
C VAL A 165 10.33 21.98 11.49
N SER A 166 10.34 21.93 12.81
CA SER A 166 10.82 20.79 13.58
C SER A 166 9.70 19.77 13.73
N VAL A 167 9.95 18.52 13.33
CA VAL A 167 8.99 17.42 13.41
C VAL A 167 9.49 16.36 14.38
N ASN A 168 8.69 16.00 15.38
CA ASN A 168 8.90 14.83 16.22
C ASN A 168 7.78 13.82 15.93
N ALA A 169 8.13 12.67 15.35
CA ALA A 169 7.18 11.68 14.88
C ALA A 169 7.44 10.32 15.51
N ILE A 170 6.39 9.69 16.06
CA ILE A 170 6.45 8.38 16.71
C ILE A 170 5.59 7.40 15.90
N THR A 171 6.09 6.18 15.72
CA THR A 171 5.38 5.11 15.02
C THR A 171 5.36 3.82 15.83
N GLY A 172 4.37 2.97 15.56
CA GLY A 172 4.32 1.60 16.08
C GLY A 172 5.28 0.67 15.34
N SER A 173 5.65 -0.44 15.99
CA SER A 173 6.56 -1.45 15.43
C SER A 173 6.01 -2.16 14.20
N THR A 174 4.70 -2.26 14.05
CA THR A 174 4.03 -2.87 12.88
C THR A 174 4.35 -2.15 11.56
N GLY A 175 4.67 -0.85 11.62
CA GLY A 175 5.09 -0.08 10.45
C GLY A 175 6.38 -0.58 9.79
N ALA A 176 7.21 -1.34 10.51
CA ALA A 176 8.41 -1.98 9.98
C ALA A 176 8.15 -3.33 9.27
N GLY A 177 6.91 -3.81 9.30
CA GLY A 177 6.50 -5.10 8.73
C GLY A 177 6.72 -6.28 9.68
N GLN A 178 6.34 -7.49 9.22
CA GLN A 178 6.41 -8.71 10.04
C GLN A 178 7.82 -9.27 10.21
N LYS A 179 8.72 -9.03 9.23
CA LYS A 179 10.08 -9.56 9.30
C LYS A 179 10.91 -8.76 10.31
N PRO A 180 11.42 -9.41 11.37
CA PRO A 180 12.32 -8.74 12.30
C PRO A 180 13.57 -8.23 11.58
N GLY A 181 13.94 -6.99 11.87
CA GLY A 181 15.16 -6.37 11.38
C GLY A 181 15.99 -5.82 12.56
N ALA A 182 17.18 -5.34 12.28
CA ALA A 182 18.05 -4.73 13.30
C ALA A 182 17.31 -3.63 14.07
N THR A 183 16.58 -2.76 13.36
CA THR A 183 15.84 -1.64 13.94
C THR A 183 14.62 -2.04 14.76
N THR A 184 14.11 -3.26 14.61
CA THR A 184 12.96 -3.78 15.37
C THR A 184 13.38 -4.73 16.50
N HIS A 185 14.66 -5.11 16.53
CA HIS A 185 15.18 -6.03 17.53
C HIS A 185 15.30 -5.33 18.92
N PHE A 186 14.75 -5.95 19.98
CA PHE A 186 14.73 -5.35 21.30
C PHE A 186 16.10 -4.91 21.81
N SER A 187 17.12 -5.75 21.67
CA SER A 187 18.48 -5.43 22.14
C SER A 187 19.13 -4.29 21.34
N TRP A 188 18.78 -4.12 20.07
CA TRP A 188 19.23 -2.98 19.27
C TRP A 188 18.58 -1.68 19.72
N ARG A 189 17.28 -1.73 20.07
CA ARG A 189 16.52 -0.57 20.51
C ARG A 189 16.71 -0.22 21.99
N ASN A 190 17.32 -1.10 22.76
CA ASN A 190 17.57 -0.86 24.19
C ASN A 190 18.46 0.37 24.36
N ASN A 191 17.99 1.35 25.10
CA ASN A 191 18.58 2.68 25.27
C ASN A 191 18.69 3.54 23.98
N ASN A 192 17.95 3.18 22.93
CA ASN A 192 17.92 3.86 21.63
C ASN A 192 16.45 4.17 21.27
N MET A 193 16.01 5.36 21.57
CA MET A 193 14.71 5.88 21.12
C MET A 193 14.91 6.98 20.10
#